data_7271e821f8895fed1078e054ea3579a5
#
_entry.id   7271e821f8895fed1078e054ea3579a5
#
_cell.length_a   1.000
_cell.length_b   1.000
_cell.length_c   1.000
_cell.angle_alpha   90.00
_cell.angle_beta   90.00
_cell.angle_gamma   90.00
#
_symmetry.space_group_name_H-M   'P 1'
#
loop_
_entity.id
_entity.type
_entity.pdbx_description
1 polymer ?
#
loop_
_entity_poly.entity_id
_entity_poly.type
_entity_poly.pdbx_seq_one_letter_code
_entity_poly.pdbx_strand_id
1 'polypeptide(L)'
;YFNKSVIIDPCLSKFADNIILSPCDGLVTHVSGRNISVFLDPLDVHAQYVPNDSVVKSIEIINGSHKMANSPESMHNEGVKVIFSSTLGDIEVTQRVGFFVRRIQNYIKPGDKLKRGFNYGRILFGSRVDIVLPLHNTSSLNIGDKVYAGITRI
;
A
#
# COMPACT_ATOMS: atom_id res chain seq x y z
N TYR A 1 -8.56 -15.54 11.84
CA TYR A 1 -8.43 -14.25 11.22
C TYR A 1 -9.10 -14.23 9.84
N PHE A 2 -10.00 -13.32 9.65
CA PHE A 2 -10.83 -13.27 8.44
C PHE A 2 -10.01 -12.82 7.24
N ASN A 3 -9.66 -13.74 6.39
CA ASN A 3 -9.53 -13.45 4.98
C ASN A 3 -10.91 -12.98 4.50
N LYS A 4 -11.19 -11.71 4.63
CA LYS A 4 -12.13 -11.13 3.69
C LYS A 4 -11.41 -11.20 2.35
N SER A 5 -11.62 -12.26 1.63
CA SER A 5 -11.49 -12.21 0.19
C SER A 5 -12.34 -11.03 -0.22
N VAL A 6 -11.71 -9.91 -0.50
CA VAL A 6 -12.40 -8.77 -1.10
C VAL A 6 -12.87 -9.32 -2.43
N ILE A 7 -14.15 -9.62 -2.50
CA ILE A 7 -14.80 -9.95 -3.76
C ILE A 7 -14.71 -8.65 -4.55
N ILE A 8 -13.71 -8.57 -5.42
CA ILE A 8 -13.64 -7.51 -6.42
C ILE A 8 -14.92 -7.67 -7.23
N ASP A 9 -15.75 -6.65 -7.22
CA ASP A 9 -16.97 -6.63 -8.03
C ASP A 9 -16.58 -7.03 -9.45
N PRO A 10 -17.17 -8.11 -10.01
CA PRO A 10 -16.88 -8.55 -11.38
C PRO A 10 -17.07 -7.45 -12.42
N CYS A 11 -17.92 -6.48 -12.15
CA CYS A 11 -18.09 -5.30 -13.01
C CYS A 11 -16.86 -4.37 -12.97
N LEU A 12 -16.21 -4.22 -11.83
CA LEU A 12 -14.97 -3.47 -11.70
C LEU A 12 -13.80 -4.17 -12.42
N SER A 13 -13.77 -5.49 -12.43
CA SER A 13 -12.73 -6.25 -13.14
C SER A 13 -12.81 -6.09 -14.66
N LYS A 14 -13.99 -5.84 -15.20
CA LYS A 14 -14.22 -5.71 -16.64
C LYS A 14 -13.86 -4.34 -17.23
N PHE A 15 -13.87 -3.28 -16.40
CA PHE A 15 -13.68 -1.89 -16.85
C PHE A 15 -12.42 -1.24 -16.30
N ALA A 16 -11.60 -1.96 -15.55
CA ALA A 16 -10.71 -1.32 -14.61
C ALA A 16 -9.27 -1.84 -14.61
N ASP A 17 -8.77 -2.35 -15.75
CA ASP A 17 -7.37 -2.77 -15.84
C ASP A 17 -6.40 -1.61 -15.58
N ASN A 18 -6.85 -0.37 -15.79
CA ASN A 18 -6.09 0.84 -15.53
C ASN A 18 -6.36 1.47 -14.15
N ILE A 19 -7.19 0.86 -13.32
CA ILE A 19 -7.48 1.38 -11.98
C ILE A 19 -6.50 0.80 -10.97
N ILE A 20 -5.88 1.69 -10.21
CA ILE A 20 -5.03 1.36 -9.08
C ILE A 20 -5.88 1.47 -7.81
N LEU A 21 -5.91 0.40 -7.03
CA LEU A 21 -6.64 0.37 -5.77
C LEU A 21 -5.69 0.61 -4.59
N SER A 22 -6.24 1.20 -3.52
CA SER A 22 -5.47 1.39 -2.30
C SER A 22 -4.96 0.04 -1.77
N PRO A 23 -3.65 -0.05 -1.45
CA PRO A 23 -3.10 -1.27 -0.87
C PRO A 23 -3.47 -1.47 0.61
N CYS A 24 -4.00 -0.44 1.26
CA CYS A 24 -4.26 -0.45 2.70
C CYS A 24 -5.52 0.31 3.07
N ASP A 25 -6.01 0.05 4.27
CA ASP A 25 -7.01 0.89 4.94
C ASP A 25 -6.31 2.05 5.62
N GLY A 26 -6.96 3.21 5.71
CA GLY A 26 -6.44 4.29 6.52
C GLY A 26 -6.90 5.67 6.11
N LEU A 27 -6.20 6.66 6.66
CA LEU A 27 -6.45 8.07 6.44
C LEU A 27 -5.33 8.66 5.58
N VAL A 28 -5.70 9.33 4.51
CA VAL A 28 -4.73 10.04 3.65
C VAL A 28 -4.20 11.25 4.40
N THR A 29 -2.89 11.27 4.62
CA THR A 29 -2.19 12.35 5.35
C THR A 29 -1.34 13.23 4.45
N HIS A 30 -1.01 12.76 3.25
CA HIS A 30 -0.22 13.51 2.29
C HIS A 30 -0.59 13.10 0.86
N VAL A 31 -0.71 14.07 -0.02
CA VAL A 31 -0.88 13.87 -1.46
C VAL A 31 -0.05 14.93 -2.19
N SER A 32 0.84 14.49 -3.05
CA SER A 32 1.64 15.37 -3.90
C SER A 32 1.92 14.67 -5.24
N GLY A 33 1.15 15.01 -6.26
CA GLY A 33 1.27 14.39 -7.58
C GLY A 33 1.04 12.89 -7.54
N ARG A 34 2.09 12.11 -7.74
CA ARG A 34 2.06 10.65 -7.68
C ARG A 34 2.38 10.06 -6.30
N ASN A 35 2.66 10.89 -5.31
CA ASN A 35 3.01 10.45 -3.96
C ASN A 35 1.82 10.57 -3.02
N ILE A 36 1.51 9.49 -2.33
CA ILE A 36 0.39 9.41 -1.39
C ILE A 36 0.90 8.78 -0.11
N SER A 37 0.54 9.34 1.03
CA SER A 37 0.82 8.74 2.34
C SER A 37 -0.48 8.46 3.07
N VAL A 38 -0.57 7.27 3.63
CA VAL A 38 -1.73 6.80 4.38
C VAL A 38 -1.29 6.42 5.79
N PHE A 39 -1.99 6.97 6.78
CA PHE A 39 -1.83 6.59 8.18
C PHE A 39 -2.82 5.48 8.53
N LEU A 40 -2.32 4.43 9.16
CA LEU A 40 -3.09 3.28 9.60
C LEU A 40 -3.28 3.35 11.12
N ASP A 41 -4.52 3.22 11.56
CA ASP A 41 -4.89 3.30 12.97
C ASP A 41 -4.15 2.21 13.78
N PRO A 42 -3.58 2.56 14.95
CA PRO A 42 -2.78 1.62 15.75
C PRO A 42 -3.54 0.42 16.31
N LEU A 43 -4.86 0.45 16.36
CA LEU A 43 -5.66 -0.61 16.99
C LEU A 43 -6.02 -1.77 16.04
N ASP A 44 -5.81 -1.61 14.73
CA ASP A 44 -6.25 -2.58 13.74
C ASP A 44 -5.08 -3.35 13.11
N VAL A 45 -5.31 -4.62 12.82
CA VAL A 45 -4.45 -5.39 11.94
C VAL A 45 -4.82 -5.05 10.51
N HIS A 46 -3.87 -4.53 9.76
CA HIS A 46 -4.11 -4.05 8.42
C HIS A 46 -3.57 -5.02 7.37
N ALA A 47 -4.49 -5.71 6.69
CA ALA A 47 -4.14 -6.48 5.51
C ALA A 47 -3.71 -5.55 4.37
N GLN A 48 -2.70 -5.98 3.62
CA GLN A 48 -2.16 -5.24 2.48
C GLN A 48 -2.54 -5.96 1.19
N TYR A 49 -3.02 -5.21 0.21
CA TYR A 49 -3.51 -5.75 -1.06
C TYR A 49 -2.74 -5.20 -2.25
N VAL A 50 -2.55 -6.04 -3.24
CA VAL A 50 -1.88 -5.68 -4.49
C VAL A 50 -2.69 -4.59 -5.22
N PRO A 51 -2.07 -3.44 -5.54
CA PRO A 51 -2.81 -2.30 -6.10
C PRO A 51 -3.24 -2.46 -7.55
N ASN A 52 -2.55 -3.25 -8.34
CA ASN A 52 -2.89 -3.56 -9.74
C ASN A 52 -2.24 -4.89 -10.13
N ASP A 53 -2.76 -5.53 -11.19
CA ASP A 53 -2.14 -6.73 -11.75
C ASP A 53 -0.66 -6.46 -12.06
N SER A 54 0.23 -7.23 -11.47
CA SER A 54 1.65 -6.92 -11.51
C SER A 54 2.54 -8.13 -11.24
N VAL A 55 3.83 -7.94 -11.53
CA VAL A 55 4.90 -8.85 -11.10
C VAL A 55 5.70 -8.12 -10.02
N VAL A 56 6.02 -8.80 -8.95
CA VAL A 56 6.89 -8.24 -7.90
C VAL A 56 8.29 -8.06 -8.48
N LYS A 57 8.72 -6.81 -8.60
CA LYS A 57 10.02 -6.46 -9.15
C LYS A 57 11.11 -6.56 -8.09
N SER A 58 10.86 -6.02 -6.91
CA SER A 58 11.81 -6.04 -5.80
C SER A 58 11.11 -5.89 -4.45
N ILE A 59 11.76 -6.40 -3.41
CA ILE A 59 11.40 -6.19 -2.02
C ILE A 59 12.66 -5.73 -1.30
N GLU A 60 12.59 -4.56 -0.68
CA GLU A 60 13.75 -3.90 -0.08
C GLU A 60 13.44 -3.52 1.37
N ILE A 61 14.34 -3.91 2.28
CA ILE A 61 14.26 -3.46 3.67
C ILE A 61 14.91 -2.09 3.75
N ILE A 62 14.20 -1.13 4.32
CA ILE A 62 14.66 0.23 4.52
C ILE A 62 14.97 0.42 5.99
N ASN A 63 16.22 0.73 6.30
CA ASN A 63 16.63 1.11 7.64
C ASN A 63 16.31 2.59 7.86
N GLY A 64 15.90 2.94 9.07
CA GLY A 64 15.50 4.31 9.34
C GLY A 64 15.19 4.56 10.81
N SER A 65 14.47 5.64 11.06
CA SER A 65 14.06 6.07 12.40
C SER A 65 12.79 5.34 12.88
N HIS A 66 12.41 5.59 14.12
CA HIS A 66 11.23 5.01 14.78
C HIS A 66 10.32 6.11 15.33
N LYS A 67 9.92 7.03 14.46
CA LYS A 67 9.03 8.13 14.83
C LYS A 67 7.57 7.67 14.84
N MET A 68 6.72 8.40 15.57
CA MET A 68 5.28 8.15 15.55
C MET A 68 4.75 8.18 14.12
N ALA A 69 3.92 7.21 13.74
CA ALA A 69 3.44 7.07 12.36
C ALA A 69 2.62 8.26 11.86
N ASN A 70 1.99 9.02 12.75
CA ASN A 70 1.26 10.23 12.43
C ASN A 70 2.14 11.49 12.33
N SER A 71 3.44 11.39 12.60
CA SER A 71 4.35 12.53 12.49
C SER A 71 4.94 12.62 11.08
N PRO A 72 5.24 13.84 10.57
CA PRO A 72 5.87 13.98 9.26
C PRO A 72 7.22 13.27 9.15
N GLU A 73 7.97 13.18 10.24
CA GLU A 73 9.27 12.52 10.28
C GLU A 73 9.18 11.01 10.08
N SER A 74 7.99 10.42 10.20
CA SER A 74 7.77 8.99 9.95
C SER A 74 8.08 8.58 8.50
N MET A 75 8.19 9.51 7.57
CA MET A 75 8.64 9.25 6.21
C MET A 75 10.04 8.63 6.13
N HIS A 76 10.83 8.76 7.19
CA HIS A 76 12.17 8.18 7.30
C HIS A 76 12.23 6.95 8.20
N ASN A 77 11.08 6.44 8.63
CA ASN A 77 11.03 5.24 9.48
C ASN A 77 11.47 4.00 8.72
N GLU A 78 11.94 3.02 9.50
CA GLU A 78 12.18 1.67 8.98
C GLU A 78 10.95 1.11 8.29
N GLY A 79 11.16 0.30 7.28
CA GLY A 79 10.07 -0.28 6.54
C GLY A 79 10.50 -1.28 5.50
N VAL A 80 9.52 -1.71 4.74
CA VAL A 80 9.71 -2.61 3.59
C VAL A 80 9.10 -1.96 2.36
N LYS A 81 9.91 -1.79 1.33
CA LYS A 81 9.48 -1.28 0.04
C LYS A 81 9.27 -2.42 -0.93
N VAL A 82 8.09 -2.51 -1.48
CA VAL A 82 7.76 -3.43 -2.57
C VAL A 82 7.53 -2.63 -3.84
N ILE A 83 8.18 -3.02 -4.92
CA ILE A 83 7.93 -2.47 -6.24
C ILE A 83 7.13 -3.48 -7.04
N PHE A 84 5.94 -3.08 -7.44
CA PHE A 84 5.05 -3.85 -8.31
C PHE A 84 5.18 -3.34 -9.73
N SER A 85 5.68 -4.17 -10.64
CA SER A 85 5.76 -3.84 -12.05
C SER A 85 4.44 -4.19 -12.73
N SER A 86 3.66 -3.18 -13.05
CA SER A 86 2.36 -3.31 -13.73
C SER A 86 2.43 -2.86 -15.18
N THR A 87 1.36 -3.12 -15.94
CA THR A 87 1.23 -2.61 -17.31
C THR A 87 1.16 -1.08 -17.38
N LEU A 88 0.80 -0.44 -16.27
CA LEU A 88 0.77 1.03 -16.14
C LEU A 88 2.13 1.62 -15.78
N GLY A 89 3.08 0.80 -15.38
CA GLY A 89 4.39 1.18 -14.85
C GLY A 89 4.60 0.65 -13.44
N ASP A 90 5.70 1.06 -12.83
CA ASP A 90 6.05 0.63 -11.48
C ASP A 90 5.20 1.36 -10.43
N ILE A 91 4.65 0.60 -9.50
CA ILE A 91 3.95 1.10 -8.32
C ILE A 91 4.82 0.75 -7.12
N GLU A 92 5.26 1.75 -6.38
CA GLU A 92 6.04 1.54 -5.16
C GLU A 92 5.13 1.65 -3.94
N VAL A 93 5.19 0.65 -3.08
CA VAL A 93 4.46 0.63 -1.81
C VAL A 93 5.46 0.40 -0.70
N THR A 94 5.65 1.40 0.14
CA THR A 94 6.55 1.33 1.29
C THR A 94 5.74 1.27 2.57
N GLN A 95 5.84 0.15 3.26
CA GLN A 95 5.24 -0.07 4.56
C GLN A 95 6.23 0.39 5.62
N ARG A 96 5.85 1.38 6.45
CA ARG A 96 6.70 1.94 7.50
C ARG A 96 6.07 1.75 8.87
N VAL A 97 6.90 1.44 9.85
CA VAL A 97 6.47 1.21 11.23
C VAL A 97 7.16 2.19 12.17
N GLY A 98 6.43 2.70 13.17
CA GLY A 98 6.99 3.56 14.20
C GLY A 98 7.86 2.78 15.18
N PHE A 99 7.42 1.58 15.53
CA PHE A 99 8.11 0.68 16.44
C PHE A 99 8.09 -0.74 15.89
N PHE A 100 9.23 -1.44 15.87
CA PHE A 100 9.35 -2.85 15.53
C PHE A 100 9.00 -3.21 14.08
N VAL A 101 9.99 -3.20 13.21
CA VAL A 101 9.88 -3.68 11.81
C VAL A 101 9.36 -5.12 11.69
N ARG A 102 9.49 -5.94 12.73
CA ARG A 102 8.93 -7.30 12.82
C ARG A 102 7.42 -7.37 12.64
N ARG A 103 6.73 -6.22 12.64
CA ARG A 103 5.28 -6.12 12.49
C ARG A 103 4.84 -6.09 11.04
N ILE A 104 5.77 -6.03 10.12
CA ILE A 104 5.50 -6.14 8.69
C ILE A 104 5.72 -7.59 8.26
N GLN A 105 4.68 -8.19 7.71
CA GLN A 105 4.74 -9.54 7.16
C GLN A 105 4.27 -9.51 5.72
N ASN A 106 5.12 -9.94 4.81
CA ASN A 106 4.80 -10.09 3.39
C ASN A 106 4.99 -11.55 2.97
N TYR A 107 4.05 -12.07 2.18
CA TYR A 107 4.00 -13.49 1.77
C TYR A 107 4.49 -13.70 0.34
N ILE A 108 5.11 -12.70 -0.24
CA ILE A 108 5.51 -12.63 -1.63
C ILE A 108 7.04 -12.55 -1.77
N LYS A 109 7.50 -12.84 -2.97
CA LYS A 109 8.92 -12.74 -3.33
C LYS A 109 9.07 -12.11 -4.72
N PRO A 110 10.24 -11.58 -5.06
CA PRO A 110 10.51 -11.08 -6.41
C PRO A 110 10.21 -12.14 -7.48
N GLY A 111 9.56 -11.71 -8.55
CA GLY A 111 9.14 -12.60 -9.64
C GLY A 111 7.72 -13.15 -9.52
N ASP A 112 7.08 -13.02 -8.37
CA ASP A 112 5.68 -13.46 -8.19
C ASP A 112 4.75 -12.65 -9.08
N LYS A 113 3.85 -13.34 -9.78
CA LYS A 113 2.75 -12.72 -10.55
C LYS A 113 1.53 -12.62 -9.67
N LEU A 114 1.04 -11.41 -9.47
CA LEU A 114 -0.04 -11.13 -8.54
C LEU A 114 -1.20 -10.40 -9.21
N LYS A 115 -2.41 -10.76 -8.81
CA LYS A 115 -3.63 -10.09 -9.24
C LYS A 115 -3.97 -8.94 -8.31
N ARG A 116 -4.54 -7.88 -8.86
CA ARG A 116 -5.10 -6.76 -8.09
C ARG A 116 -6.06 -7.28 -7.02
N GLY A 117 -5.90 -6.76 -5.80
CA GLY A 117 -6.71 -7.17 -4.66
C GLY A 117 -6.26 -8.46 -3.96
N PHE A 118 -5.15 -9.07 -4.39
CA PHE A 118 -4.55 -10.18 -3.66
C PHE A 118 -3.94 -9.67 -2.36
N ASN A 119 -4.19 -10.38 -1.25
CA ASN A 119 -3.57 -10.05 0.03
C ASN A 119 -2.12 -10.52 0.03
N TYR A 120 -1.17 -9.58 -0.04
CA TYR A 120 0.25 -9.91 -0.09
C TYR A 120 0.98 -9.79 1.24
N GLY A 121 0.32 -9.26 2.25
CA GLY A 121 0.94 -9.08 3.55
C GLY A 121 0.03 -8.42 4.56
N ARG A 122 0.61 -8.06 5.69
CA ARG A 122 -0.07 -7.32 6.76
C ARG A 122 0.89 -6.46 7.55
N ILE A 123 0.38 -5.39 8.13
CA ILE A 123 1.09 -4.53 9.08
C ILE A 123 0.32 -4.54 10.39
N LEU A 124 1.05 -4.61 11.49
CA LEU A 124 0.48 -4.57 12.83
C LEU A 124 0.79 -3.21 13.48
N PHE A 125 -0.22 -2.60 14.07
CA PHE A 125 -0.16 -1.36 14.89
C PHE A 125 0.38 -0.12 14.15
N GLY A 126 -0.08 1.04 14.56
CA GLY A 126 0.30 2.38 14.13
C GLY A 126 1.38 2.47 13.06
N SER A 127 1.00 2.42 11.81
CA SER A 127 1.93 2.35 10.68
C SER A 127 1.56 3.38 9.62
N ARG A 128 2.47 3.58 8.71
CA ARG A 128 2.33 4.44 7.55
C ARG A 128 2.63 3.66 6.29
N VAL A 129 1.86 3.91 5.27
CA VAL A 129 2.11 3.38 3.92
C VAL A 129 2.32 4.54 2.98
N ASP A 130 3.46 4.56 2.31
CA ASP A 130 3.78 5.51 1.26
C ASP A 130 3.63 4.82 -0.09
N ILE A 131 2.90 5.47 -0.99
CA ILE A 131 2.62 4.95 -2.33
C ILE A 131 3.17 5.92 -3.35
N VAL A 132 3.92 5.40 -4.33
CA VAL A 132 4.33 6.17 -5.50
C VAL A 132 3.67 5.56 -6.73
N LEU A 133 2.80 6.31 -7.37
CA LEU A 133 2.08 5.90 -8.57
C LEU A 133 3.01 5.84 -9.78
N PRO A 134 2.63 5.11 -10.86
CA PRO A 134 3.38 5.12 -12.11
C PRO A 134 3.61 6.53 -12.65
N LEU A 135 4.64 6.70 -13.45
CA LEU A 135 5.19 8.00 -13.85
C LEU A 135 4.18 9.00 -14.41
N HIS A 136 3.15 8.54 -15.12
CA HIS A 136 2.14 9.42 -15.74
C HIS A 136 0.81 9.44 -15.00
N ASN A 137 0.77 8.88 -13.80
CA ASN A 137 -0.43 8.85 -12.98
C ASN A 137 -0.34 9.86 -11.83
N THR A 138 -1.46 10.50 -11.56
CA THR A 138 -1.61 11.37 -10.38
C THR A 138 -2.81 10.91 -9.58
N SER A 139 -2.76 11.12 -8.27
CA SER A 139 -3.86 10.77 -7.39
C SER A 139 -4.99 11.81 -7.45
N SER A 140 -6.24 11.31 -7.40
CA SER A 140 -7.44 12.14 -7.21
C SER A 140 -7.86 12.27 -5.74
N LEU A 141 -7.11 11.66 -4.83
CA LEU A 141 -7.39 11.72 -3.40
C LEU A 141 -7.04 13.08 -2.81
N ASN A 142 -7.72 13.42 -1.71
CA ASN A 142 -7.44 14.61 -0.90
C ASN A 142 -6.97 14.19 0.49
N ILE A 143 -6.18 15.06 1.11
CA ILE A 143 -5.80 14.89 2.52
C ILE A 143 -7.08 14.85 3.36
N GLY A 144 -7.17 13.87 4.25
CA GLY A 144 -8.34 13.61 5.08
C GLY A 144 -9.30 12.56 4.53
N ASP A 145 -9.12 12.12 3.30
CA ASP A 145 -9.91 11.02 2.74
C ASP A 145 -9.60 9.71 3.45
N LYS A 146 -10.64 8.92 3.68
CA LYS A 146 -10.47 7.53 4.12
C LYS A 146 -10.38 6.62 2.91
N VAL A 147 -9.43 5.70 2.94
CA VAL A 147 -9.24 4.69 1.90
C VAL A 147 -9.39 3.30 2.47
N TYR A 148 -9.84 2.38 1.63
CA TYR A 148 -10.08 0.98 2.00
C TYR A 148 -9.32 0.07 1.06
N ALA A 149 -8.57 -0.85 1.64
CA ALA A 149 -7.72 -1.78 0.91
C ALA A 149 -8.49 -2.58 -0.13
N GLY A 150 -8.02 -2.62 -1.37
CA GLY A 150 -8.62 -3.35 -2.46
C GLY A 150 -9.98 -2.83 -2.93
N ILE A 151 -10.41 -1.65 -2.46
CA ILE A 151 -11.73 -1.06 -2.78
C ILE A 151 -11.61 0.36 -3.32
N THR A 152 -10.85 1.21 -2.64
CA THR A 152 -10.76 2.62 -2.98
C THR A 152 -9.76 2.84 -4.12
N ARG A 153 -10.17 3.57 -5.15
CA ARG A 153 -9.26 4.05 -6.19
C ARG A 153 -8.32 5.12 -5.64
N ILE A 154 -7.12 5.13 -6.12
CA ILE A 154 -6.13 6.12 -5.72
C ILE A 154 -5.52 6.89 -6.89
#